data_b56e4375011c89081cea979802280259
#
_entry.id   b56e4375011c89081cea979802280259
#
_cell.length_a   1.000
_cell.length_b   1.000
_cell.length_c   1.000
_cell.angle_alpha   90.00
_cell.angle_beta   90.00
_cell.angle_gamma   90.00
#
_symmetry.space_group_name_H-M   'P 1'
#
loop_
_entity.id
_entity.type
_entity.pdbx_description
1 polymer ?
#
loop_
_entity_poly.entity_id
_entity_poly.type
_entity_poly.pdbx_seq_one_letter_code
_entity_poly.pdbx_strand_id
1 'polypeptide(L)'
;VAHHLGVAVKPHQIVEILHPVSSQQESFSANREVWCHGFRVPWKASRVTFVITGALKTKVDQLWDAFWSGGISNPLEVIEQITYLLFLRRLDDLQKIAEKKALISGGPIEDPRFLPGQQHLRWSEFKQSDAATMFRTVRDEVFPFLQQYGAQVGGADSTYSVHMSDAQFKIPTPALLAKVVDMIDEIPMADRDTNGDLYEYMLSKIATAGTNGQFRTPRHIIELMVAMTAPKPDDVICDPACGTAGFLVAASEYLRNEHPSALIDPKQRAHFHRSMFHGYDFDNVMLRIGSMNMLLHGIESPDIRYRDALYQHASGAQQRYTLILANPPFAGSIDYEAVAKELQQVVKTKKTELLFLALFLRLLKPGGRAAVIVPDGVLFGSSRAHKDLRRTLVEDHQLNAVIKLPSGVFRPYAGVSTAILFFTRTDSGGTDNVWFYDVRADGFSLDDKRNPIEANDLPDVTSRWLSLSNPDGPERDRARTEQSFLVPKADIVAQGYDLSLNRYKEIEYDEVEHRPPLEIIAEIEALEGEI
;
A
#
# COMPACT_ATOMS: atom_id res chain seq x y z
N VAL A 1 -4.68 -6.47 -66.43
CA VAL A 1 -5.97 -6.87 -67.03
C VAL A 1 -7.01 -6.93 -65.93
N ALA A 2 -7.97 -6.19 -66.15
CA ALA A 2 -9.08 -5.69 -65.35
C ALA A 2 -10.17 -6.70 -64.96
N HIS A 3 -10.91 -6.29 -63.97
CA HIS A 3 -12.37 -6.20 -63.78
C HIS A 3 -13.12 -7.25 -62.94
N HIS A 4 -13.75 -6.69 -61.92
CA HIS A 4 -15.14 -6.85 -61.43
C HIS A 4 -15.60 -8.16 -60.83
N LEU A 5 -16.04 -8.11 -59.59
CA LEU A 5 -17.46 -8.14 -59.23
C LEU A 5 -17.60 -7.93 -57.72
N GLY A 6 -18.32 -6.85 -57.37
CA GLY A 6 -18.76 -6.58 -56.02
C GLY A 6 -20.02 -7.43 -55.70
N VAL A 7 -20.07 -7.89 -54.45
CA VAL A 7 -21.33 -8.28 -53.80
C VAL A 7 -21.29 -7.80 -52.34
N ALA A 8 -22.20 -6.88 -52.05
CA ALA A 8 -22.55 -6.47 -50.70
C ALA A 8 -23.38 -7.58 -50.05
N VAL A 9 -23.02 -7.99 -48.83
CA VAL A 9 -23.88 -8.82 -47.99
C VAL A 9 -24.20 -8.05 -46.70
N LYS A 10 -25.49 -7.85 -46.51
CA LYS A 10 -26.14 -7.23 -45.35
C LYS A 10 -26.06 -8.17 -44.12
N PRO A 11 -26.11 -7.63 -42.88
CA PRO A 11 -26.16 -8.44 -41.68
C PRO A 11 -27.59 -8.89 -41.40
N HIS A 12 -27.85 -10.17 -41.28
CA HIS A 12 -28.90 -10.78 -40.44
C HIS A 12 -28.89 -12.32 -40.60
N GLN A 13 -29.14 -12.97 -39.48
CA GLN A 13 -29.47 -14.39 -39.27
C GLN A 13 -28.31 -15.37 -39.16
N ILE A 14 -28.00 -15.74 -37.92
CA ILE A 14 -27.82 -17.14 -37.54
C ILE A 14 -28.65 -17.37 -36.27
N VAL A 15 -29.71 -18.14 -36.46
CA VAL A 15 -30.59 -18.71 -35.44
C VAL A 15 -30.16 -20.13 -35.16
N GLU A 16 -30.09 -20.45 -33.88
CA GLU A 16 -30.29 -21.76 -33.24
C GLU A 16 -29.83 -23.07 -33.88
N ILE A 17 -28.96 -23.81 -33.21
CA ILE A 17 -29.16 -25.24 -32.98
C ILE A 17 -28.81 -25.51 -31.50
N LEU A 18 -29.84 -25.75 -30.70
CA LEU A 18 -29.82 -26.40 -29.38
C LEU A 18 -30.05 -27.89 -29.54
N HIS A 19 -29.29 -28.77 -28.85
CA HIS A 19 -29.88 -29.74 -27.91
C HIS A 19 -28.81 -30.50 -27.09
N PRO A 20 -29.19 -31.16 -25.97
CA PRO A 20 -28.53 -30.98 -24.69
C PRO A 20 -27.80 -32.24 -24.21
N VAL A 21 -26.80 -32.11 -23.35
CA VAL A 21 -26.38 -33.19 -22.45
C VAL A 21 -26.21 -32.65 -21.05
N SER A 22 -26.88 -33.33 -20.18
CA SER A 22 -27.05 -33.15 -18.75
C SER A 22 -25.77 -33.34 -17.94
N SER A 23 -25.77 -32.68 -16.82
CA SER A 23 -25.39 -33.05 -15.45
C SER A 23 -24.30 -32.21 -14.78
N GLN A 24 -24.76 -31.49 -13.78
CA GLN A 24 -24.15 -31.21 -12.50
C GLN A 24 -22.67 -30.79 -12.45
N GLN A 25 -22.49 -29.47 -12.32
CA GLN A 25 -21.56 -28.91 -11.34
C GLN A 25 -21.94 -27.42 -11.14
N GLU A 26 -22.42 -27.13 -9.94
CA GLU A 26 -22.66 -25.78 -9.49
C GLU A 26 -21.34 -25.02 -9.41
N SER A 27 -21.12 -24.07 -10.32
CA SER A 27 -20.11 -23.04 -10.16
C SER A 27 -20.81 -21.73 -9.79
N PHE A 28 -20.65 -21.32 -8.58
CA PHE A 28 -21.05 -19.99 -8.10
C PHE A 28 -20.32 -18.91 -8.88
N SER A 29 -20.95 -18.35 -9.88
CA SER A 29 -20.54 -17.08 -10.47
C SER A 29 -21.26 -15.93 -9.73
N ALA A 30 -20.60 -15.36 -8.73
CA ALA A 30 -21.07 -14.17 -8.06
C ALA A 30 -20.69 -12.92 -8.86
N ASN A 31 -21.37 -12.68 -9.98
CA ASN A 31 -21.48 -11.36 -10.59
C ASN A 31 -22.88 -10.80 -10.27
N ARG A 32 -23.06 -10.27 -9.06
CA ARG A 32 -24.14 -9.35 -8.75
C ARG A 32 -23.58 -7.93 -8.80
N GLU A 33 -23.84 -7.24 -9.92
CA GLU A 33 -23.73 -5.79 -9.98
C GLU A 33 -24.80 -5.21 -9.05
N VAL A 34 -24.36 -4.63 -7.94
CA VAL A 34 -25.25 -3.86 -7.06
C VAL A 34 -25.28 -2.44 -7.60
N TRP A 35 -26.35 -2.11 -8.33
CA TRP A 35 -26.67 -0.75 -8.73
C TRP A 35 -27.40 -0.04 -7.58
N CYS A 36 -26.70 0.80 -6.83
CA CYS A 36 -27.36 1.77 -5.97
C CYS A 36 -27.34 3.13 -6.67
N HIS A 37 -28.49 3.54 -7.17
CA HIS A 37 -28.82 4.90 -7.61
C HIS A 37 -27.77 5.61 -8.49
N GLY A 38 -27.43 5.02 -9.65
CA GLY A 38 -26.71 5.75 -10.71
C GLY A 38 -25.22 5.99 -10.50
N PHE A 39 -24.64 5.57 -9.40
CA PHE A 39 -23.20 5.60 -9.15
C PHE A 39 -22.60 4.20 -9.28
N ARG A 40 -21.65 4.08 -10.19
CA ARG A 40 -20.77 2.91 -10.27
C ARG A 40 -19.99 2.89 -8.96
N VAL A 41 -20.15 1.86 -8.12
CA VAL A 41 -19.30 1.65 -6.96
C VAL A 41 -17.92 1.27 -7.51
N PRO A 42 -16.97 2.20 -7.54
CA PRO A 42 -15.63 1.90 -8.03
C PRO A 42 -14.90 1.14 -6.92
N TRP A 43 -14.06 0.23 -7.33
CA TRP A 43 -13.28 -0.65 -6.47
C TRP A 43 -14.14 -1.70 -5.75
N LYS A 44 -14.12 -2.91 -6.27
CA LYS A 44 -14.61 -4.07 -5.54
C LYS A 44 -13.75 -4.20 -4.27
N ALA A 45 -14.26 -3.72 -3.15
CA ALA A 45 -13.76 -4.02 -1.80
C ALA A 45 -13.83 -5.53 -1.46
N SER A 46 -14.11 -6.34 -2.46
CA SER A 46 -14.26 -7.79 -2.41
C SER A 46 -13.18 -8.53 -3.20
N ARG A 47 -12.05 -7.91 -3.54
CA ARG A 47 -10.85 -8.73 -3.68
C ARG A 47 -10.45 -9.09 -2.25
N VAL A 48 -10.93 -10.22 -1.77
CA VAL A 48 -10.21 -11.03 -0.79
C VAL A 48 -8.74 -10.85 -1.13
N THR A 49 -7.98 -10.27 -0.24
CA THR A 49 -6.53 -10.15 -0.34
C THR A 49 -6.04 -11.38 -1.07
N PHE A 50 -5.53 -11.24 -2.29
CA PHE A 50 -4.94 -12.36 -3.00
C PHE A 50 -3.69 -12.75 -2.22
N VAL A 51 -3.92 -13.44 -1.14
CA VAL A 51 -2.88 -14.20 -0.47
C VAL A 51 -2.51 -15.22 -1.52
N ILE A 52 -1.28 -15.13 -2.03
CA ILE A 52 -0.72 -16.20 -2.85
C ILE A 52 -1.06 -17.51 -2.16
N THR A 53 -1.86 -18.35 -2.83
CA THR A 53 -2.36 -19.62 -2.27
C THR A 53 -1.86 -20.79 -3.12
N GLY A 54 -1.93 -21.97 -2.57
CA GLY A 54 -1.61 -23.22 -3.29
C GLY A 54 -0.15 -23.33 -3.72
N ALA A 55 0.08 -23.81 -4.92
CA ALA A 55 1.41 -24.17 -5.44
C ALA A 55 2.39 -22.99 -5.49
N LEU A 56 1.91 -21.77 -5.77
CA LEU A 56 2.76 -20.59 -5.85
C LEU A 56 3.29 -20.17 -4.47
N LYS A 57 2.43 -20.21 -3.46
CA LYS A 57 2.84 -19.97 -2.06
C LYS A 57 3.91 -20.96 -1.63
N THR A 58 3.70 -22.23 -1.91
CA THR A 58 4.66 -23.30 -1.58
C THR A 58 6.02 -23.07 -2.26
N LYS A 59 6.03 -22.65 -3.54
CA LYS A 59 7.29 -22.32 -4.25
C LYS A 59 8.03 -21.17 -3.61
N VAL A 60 7.34 -20.11 -3.17
CA VAL A 60 7.97 -18.97 -2.49
C VAL A 60 8.50 -19.36 -1.11
N ASP A 61 7.75 -20.17 -0.36
CA ASP A 61 8.21 -20.71 0.92
C ASP A 61 9.48 -21.56 0.75
N GLN A 62 9.51 -22.43 -0.26
CA GLN A 62 10.68 -23.23 -0.58
C GLN A 62 11.88 -22.39 -1.03
N LEU A 63 11.65 -21.33 -1.81
CA LEU A 63 12.69 -20.37 -2.21
C LEU A 63 13.30 -19.69 -0.98
N TRP A 64 12.46 -19.25 -0.04
CA TRP A 64 12.87 -18.69 1.23
C TRP A 64 13.73 -19.66 2.04
N ASP A 65 13.25 -20.89 2.20
CA ASP A 65 13.92 -21.95 2.95
C ASP A 65 15.26 -22.36 2.31
N ALA A 66 15.39 -22.23 0.98
CA ALA A 66 16.63 -22.50 0.27
C ALA A 66 17.74 -21.51 0.70
N PHE A 67 17.43 -20.24 0.88
CA PHE A 67 18.39 -19.24 1.37
C PHE A 67 18.79 -19.52 2.83
N TRP A 68 17.83 -19.83 3.72
CA TRP A 68 18.09 -20.17 5.11
C TRP A 68 19.02 -21.40 5.22
N SER A 69 18.67 -22.48 4.51
CA SER A 69 19.48 -23.69 4.51
C SER A 69 20.83 -23.50 3.80
N GLY A 70 20.93 -22.52 2.92
CA GLY A 70 22.14 -22.14 2.19
C GLY A 70 23.08 -21.21 2.93
N GLY A 71 22.76 -20.82 4.19
CA GLY A 71 23.64 -20.05 5.06
C GLY A 71 23.36 -18.54 5.10
N ILE A 72 22.27 -18.04 4.50
CA ILE A 72 21.82 -16.66 4.64
C ILE A 72 20.65 -16.62 5.61
N SER A 73 20.91 -16.23 6.85
CA SER A 73 19.94 -16.24 7.95
C SER A 73 19.30 -14.87 8.23
N ASN A 74 19.81 -13.80 7.63
CA ASN A 74 19.22 -12.46 7.78
C ASN A 74 18.06 -12.29 6.79
N PRO A 75 16.82 -12.12 7.26
CA PRO A 75 15.64 -11.97 6.39
C PRO A 75 15.75 -10.84 5.37
N LEU A 76 16.34 -9.70 5.76
CA LEU A 76 16.54 -8.56 4.87
C LEU A 76 17.51 -8.89 3.73
N GLU A 77 18.59 -9.63 4.03
CA GLU A 77 19.55 -10.08 3.01
C GLU A 77 18.92 -11.09 2.05
N VAL A 78 18.10 -12.02 2.57
CA VAL A 78 17.36 -12.97 1.72
C VAL A 78 16.47 -12.23 0.73
N ILE A 79 15.66 -11.28 1.21
CA ILE A 79 14.77 -10.50 0.33
C ILE A 79 15.57 -9.67 -0.66
N GLU A 80 16.64 -9.04 -0.23
CA GLU A 80 17.48 -8.25 -1.09
C GLU A 80 18.04 -9.09 -2.25
N GLN A 81 18.59 -10.28 -1.96
CA GLN A 81 19.11 -11.18 -3.00
C GLN A 81 18.00 -11.70 -3.94
N ILE A 82 16.86 -12.12 -3.40
CA ILE A 82 15.71 -12.51 -4.23
C ILE A 82 15.25 -11.34 -5.10
N THR A 83 15.19 -10.14 -4.55
CA THR A 83 14.78 -8.93 -5.27
C THR A 83 15.69 -8.65 -6.47
N TYR A 84 17.02 -8.74 -6.30
CA TYR A 84 17.96 -8.58 -7.41
C TYR A 84 17.74 -9.62 -8.52
N LEU A 85 17.53 -10.88 -8.15
CA LEU A 85 17.30 -11.95 -9.12
C LEU A 85 15.98 -11.77 -9.87
N LEU A 86 14.89 -11.40 -9.18
CA LEU A 86 13.61 -11.07 -9.81
C LEU A 86 13.72 -9.87 -10.73
N PHE A 87 14.47 -8.86 -10.33
CA PHE A 87 14.73 -7.69 -11.16
C PHE A 87 15.47 -8.04 -12.45
N LEU A 88 16.54 -8.83 -12.36
CA LEU A 88 17.29 -9.31 -13.53
C LEU A 88 16.39 -10.07 -14.50
N ARG A 89 15.56 -10.97 -13.98
CA ARG A 89 14.59 -11.70 -14.79
C ARG A 89 13.61 -10.74 -15.46
N ARG A 90 13.08 -9.76 -14.71
CA ARG A 90 12.18 -8.74 -15.26
C ARG A 90 12.82 -7.89 -16.34
N LEU A 91 14.11 -7.52 -16.20
CA LEU A 91 14.83 -6.80 -17.23
C LEU A 91 14.93 -7.61 -18.53
N ASP A 92 15.21 -8.90 -18.44
CA ASP A 92 15.26 -9.78 -19.62
C ASP A 92 13.89 -9.93 -20.29
N ASP A 93 12.81 -10.04 -19.51
CA ASP A 93 11.44 -10.07 -20.04
C ASP A 93 11.06 -8.77 -20.76
N LEU A 94 11.45 -7.61 -20.19
CA LEU A 94 11.25 -6.31 -20.84
C LEU A 94 12.06 -6.18 -22.13
N GLN A 95 13.29 -6.68 -22.15
CA GLN A 95 14.12 -6.74 -23.36
C GLN A 95 13.45 -7.59 -24.46
N LYS A 96 12.96 -8.78 -24.13
CA LYS A 96 12.23 -9.66 -25.08
C LYS A 96 10.99 -8.99 -25.65
N ILE A 97 10.26 -8.22 -24.83
CA ILE A 97 9.09 -7.47 -25.29
C ILE A 97 9.52 -6.36 -26.27
N ALA A 98 10.60 -5.63 -25.97
CA ALA A 98 11.13 -4.57 -26.85
C ALA A 98 11.65 -5.16 -28.17
N GLU A 99 12.33 -6.30 -28.13
CA GLU A 99 12.81 -7.04 -29.32
C GLU A 99 11.63 -7.49 -30.20
N LYS A 100 10.57 -8.06 -29.60
CA LYS A 100 9.34 -8.43 -30.31
C LYS A 100 8.67 -7.24 -30.98
N LYS A 101 8.58 -6.10 -30.26
CA LYS A 101 8.00 -4.86 -30.78
C LYS A 101 8.81 -4.35 -31.98
N ALA A 102 10.14 -4.29 -31.85
CA ALA A 102 11.04 -3.88 -32.93
C ALA A 102 10.93 -4.79 -34.17
N LEU A 103 10.82 -6.10 -33.96
CA LEU A 103 10.64 -7.05 -35.07
C LEU A 103 9.31 -6.83 -35.80
N ILE A 104 8.21 -6.54 -35.09
CA ILE A 104 6.90 -6.27 -35.69
C ILE A 104 6.87 -4.93 -36.40
N SER A 105 7.50 -3.90 -35.83
CA SER A 105 7.49 -2.53 -36.40
C SER A 105 8.56 -2.32 -37.50
N GLY A 106 9.52 -3.24 -37.62
CA GLY A 106 10.67 -3.10 -38.54
C GLY A 106 11.64 -1.99 -38.16
N GLY A 107 11.54 -1.48 -36.91
CA GLY A 107 12.36 -0.39 -36.37
C GLY A 107 13.47 -0.88 -35.43
N PRO A 108 14.30 0.03 -34.94
CA PRO A 108 15.28 -0.29 -33.91
C PRO A 108 14.59 -0.62 -32.58
N ILE A 109 15.30 -1.31 -31.69
CA ILE A 109 14.82 -1.56 -30.31
C ILE A 109 14.81 -0.22 -29.59
N GLU A 110 13.62 0.25 -29.25
CA GLU A 110 13.46 1.44 -28.41
C GLU A 110 13.86 1.10 -26.97
N ASP A 111 14.77 1.87 -26.38
CA ASP A 111 15.19 1.75 -24.98
C ASP A 111 15.70 0.34 -24.60
N PRO A 112 16.80 -0.13 -25.23
CA PRO A 112 17.34 -1.47 -24.97
C PRO A 112 17.85 -1.58 -23.52
N ARG A 113 17.45 -2.65 -22.85
CA ARG A 113 17.87 -2.93 -21.45
C ARG A 113 19.27 -3.52 -21.37
N PHE A 114 19.71 -4.17 -22.45
CA PHE A 114 21.04 -4.74 -22.59
C PHE A 114 21.66 -4.26 -23.91
N LEU A 115 22.85 -3.70 -23.82
CA LEU A 115 23.62 -3.27 -25.00
C LEU A 115 24.18 -4.49 -25.76
N PRO A 116 24.65 -4.33 -27.03
CA PRO A 116 25.13 -5.45 -27.83
C PRO A 116 26.19 -6.33 -27.16
N GLY A 117 27.10 -5.77 -26.36
CA GLY A 117 28.14 -6.53 -25.63
C GLY A 117 27.66 -7.17 -24.31
N GLN A 118 26.39 -6.96 -23.91
CA GLN A 118 25.87 -7.35 -22.61
C GLN A 118 24.87 -8.51 -22.67
N GLN A 119 24.71 -9.18 -23.82
CA GLN A 119 23.69 -10.20 -24.00
C GLN A 119 23.89 -11.41 -23.08
N HIS A 120 25.14 -11.80 -22.78
CA HIS A 120 25.48 -12.90 -21.87
C HIS A 120 25.07 -12.62 -20.40
N LEU A 121 24.76 -11.36 -20.04
CA LEU A 121 24.28 -10.97 -18.70
C LEU A 121 22.77 -11.20 -18.53
N ARG A 122 22.07 -11.54 -19.61
CA ARG A 122 20.62 -11.77 -19.58
C ARG A 122 20.28 -13.01 -18.77
N TRP A 123 19.15 -12.95 -18.07
CA TRP A 123 18.61 -14.09 -17.32
C TRP A 123 18.50 -15.35 -18.19
N SER A 124 17.95 -15.22 -19.40
CA SER A 124 17.79 -16.32 -20.34
C SER A 124 19.09 -16.97 -20.79
N GLU A 125 20.21 -16.27 -20.72
CA GLU A 125 21.53 -16.72 -21.15
C GLU A 125 22.29 -17.39 -19.99
N PHE A 126 22.53 -16.64 -18.89
CA PHE A 126 23.37 -17.18 -17.82
C PHE A 126 22.73 -18.38 -17.10
N LYS A 127 21.37 -18.48 -17.05
CA LYS A 127 20.69 -19.61 -16.42
C LYS A 127 20.96 -20.96 -17.12
N GLN A 128 21.41 -20.94 -18.38
CA GLN A 128 21.73 -22.15 -19.15
C GLN A 128 23.15 -22.67 -18.85
N SER A 129 23.96 -21.90 -18.13
CA SER A 129 25.32 -22.26 -17.79
C SER A 129 25.38 -23.25 -16.63
N ASP A 130 26.48 -23.99 -16.52
CA ASP A 130 26.75 -24.78 -15.32
C ASP A 130 26.86 -23.90 -14.08
N ALA A 131 26.65 -24.48 -12.90
CA ALA A 131 26.57 -23.73 -11.64
C ALA A 131 27.82 -22.89 -11.35
N ALA A 132 29.03 -23.36 -11.71
CA ALA A 132 30.27 -22.65 -11.44
C ALA A 132 30.46 -21.45 -12.41
N THR A 133 30.11 -21.63 -13.66
CA THR A 133 30.11 -20.55 -14.66
C THR A 133 29.04 -19.51 -14.37
N MET A 134 27.78 -19.94 -14.09
CA MET A 134 26.68 -19.06 -13.66
C MET A 134 27.11 -18.19 -12.46
N PHE A 135 27.72 -18.81 -11.44
CA PHE A 135 28.14 -18.11 -10.24
C PHE A 135 29.18 -17.03 -10.52
N ARG A 136 30.19 -17.33 -11.36
CA ARG A 136 31.20 -16.34 -11.78
C ARG A 136 30.56 -15.20 -12.58
N THR A 137 29.75 -15.52 -13.58
CA THR A 137 29.06 -14.51 -14.42
C THR A 137 28.19 -13.62 -13.57
N VAL A 138 27.38 -14.18 -12.67
CA VAL A 138 26.48 -13.37 -11.82
C VAL A 138 27.27 -12.50 -10.86
N ARG A 139 28.29 -13.04 -10.16
CA ARG A 139 29.08 -12.30 -9.20
C ARG A 139 29.96 -11.23 -9.83
N ASP A 140 30.66 -11.58 -10.92
CA ASP A 140 31.76 -10.77 -11.44
C ASP A 140 31.33 -9.83 -12.58
N GLU A 141 30.15 -10.08 -13.21
CA GLU A 141 29.69 -9.33 -14.37
C GLU A 141 28.26 -8.79 -14.22
N VAL A 142 27.30 -9.62 -13.79
CA VAL A 142 25.88 -9.22 -13.67
C VAL A 142 25.70 -8.22 -12.53
N PHE A 143 26.29 -8.42 -11.35
CA PHE A 143 26.18 -7.47 -10.25
C PHE A 143 26.89 -6.13 -10.55
N PRO A 144 28.11 -6.09 -11.12
CA PRO A 144 28.66 -4.84 -11.65
C PRO A 144 27.79 -4.16 -12.72
N PHE A 145 27.14 -4.93 -13.59
CA PHE A 145 26.15 -4.40 -14.52
C PHE A 145 24.98 -3.76 -13.79
N LEU A 146 24.40 -4.41 -12.79
CA LEU A 146 23.31 -3.85 -11.97
C LEU A 146 23.70 -2.53 -11.31
N GLN A 147 24.90 -2.45 -10.75
CA GLN A 147 25.42 -1.24 -10.11
C GLN A 147 25.50 -0.05 -11.09
N GLN A 148 25.74 -0.32 -12.36
CA GLN A 148 25.86 0.69 -13.42
C GLN A 148 24.55 0.90 -14.20
N TYR A 149 23.60 -0.02 -14.10
CA TYR A 149 22.38 -0.04 -14.91
C TYR A 149 21.56 1.24 -14.78
N GLY A 150 21.41 1.74 -13.59
CA GLY A 150 20.65 2.95 -13.35
C GLY A 150 21.21 4.18 -14.07
N ALA A 151 22.54 4.30 -14.15
CA ALA A 151 23.21 5.39 -14.86
C ALA A 151 23.01 5.28 -16.38
N GLN A 152 22.91 4.06 -16.91
CA GLN A 152 22.71 3.81 -18.35
C GLN A 152 21.28 4.09 -18.82
N VAL A 153 20.27 3.79 -18.01
CA VAL A 153 18.86 3.81 -18.43
C VAL A 153 18.10 5.05 -17.94
N GLY A 154 18.38 5.55 -16.76
CA GLY A 154 17.66 6.69 -16.18
C GLY A 154 18.48 7.97 -16.03
N GLY A 155 19.74 7.91 -16.41
CA GLY A 155 20.73 8.95 -16.08
C GLY A 155 21.28 8.78 -14.67
N ALA A 156 22.38 9.50 -14.38
CA ALA A 156 23.11 9.38 -13.09
C ALA A 156 22.25 9.70 -11.86
N ASP A 157 21.18 10.48 -12.02
CA ASP A 157 20.28 10.91 -10.96
C ASP A 157 19.02 10.05 -10.83
N SER A 158 18.90 8.95 -11.59
CA SER A 158 17.74 8.07 -11.45
C SER A 158 17.74 7.35 -10.10
N THR A 159 16.56 7.13 -9.54
CA THR A 159 16.36 6.36 -8.30
C THR A 159 17.10 5.02 -8.33
N TYR A 160 17.06 4.32 -9.46
CA TYR A 160 17.74 3.02 -9.61
C TYR A 160 19.25 3.15 -9.65
N SER A 161 19.80 4.23 -10.28
CA SER A 161 21.23 4.50 -10.29
C SER A 161 21.77 4.62 -8.85
N VAL A 162 21.09 5.43 -8.06
CA VAL A 162 21.51 5.70 -6.67
C VAL A 162 21.41 4.44 -5.81
N HIS A 163 20.29 3.71 -5.86
CA HIS A 163 20.05 2.59 -4.95
C HIS A 163 20.68 1.27 -5.38
N MET A 164 21.11 1.15 -6.66
CA MET A 164 21.83 -0.03 -7.15
C MET A 164 23.34 0.09 -7.09
N SER A 165 23.86 1.29 -6.92
CA SER A 165 25.32 1.53 -6.92
C SER A 165 26.09 0.73 -5.87
N ASP A 166 25.47 0.39 -4.76
CA ASP A 166 26.03 -0.39 -3.66
C ASP A 166 25.43 -1.82 -3.53
N ALA A 167 24.75 -2.32 -4.58
CA ALA A 167 24.21 -3.68 -4.62
C ALA A 167 25.34 -4.71 -4.44
N GLN A 168 25.15 -5.64 -3.49
CA GLN A 168 26.14 -6.66 -3.15
C GLN A 168 25.62 -8.06 -3.42
N PHE A 169 26.43 -8.88 -4.08
CA PHE A 169 26.18 -10.30 -4.23
C PHE A 169 26.59 -11.04 -2.96
N LYS A 170 25.61 -11.66 -2.27
CA LYS A 170 25.82 -12.32 -0.99
C LYS A 170 25.54 -13.83 -1.02
N ILE A 171 25.14 -14.41 -2.14
CA ILE A 171 24.91 -15.85 -2.27
C ILE A 171 26.26 -16.58 -2.16
N PRO A 172 26.45 -17.49 -1.17
CA PRO A 172 27.79 -17.97 -0.84
C PRO A 172 28.30 -19.08 -1.77
N THR A 173 27.42 -19.83 -2.42
CA THR A 173 27.85 -21.02 -3.20
C THR A 173 27.20 -21.11 -4.57
N PRO A 174 27.92 -21.69 -5.58
CA PRO A 174 27.37 -21.96 -6.90
C PRO A 174 26.10 -22.83 -6.87
N ALA A 175 26.09 -23.84 -6.00
CA ALA A 175 24.94 -24.76 -5.87
C ALA A 175 23.69 -24.04 -5.36
N LEU A 176 23.82 -23.11 -4.40
CA LEU A 176 22.68 -22.33 -3.93
C LEU A 176 22.18 -21.38 -5.02
N LEU A 177 23.07 -20.70 -5.74
CA LEU A 177 22.67 -19.79 -6.82
C LEU A 177 21.89 -20.55 -7.91
N ALA A 178 22.44 -21.67 -8.40
CA ALA A 178 21.76 -22.48 -9.42
C ALA A 178 20.37 -22.94 -8.96
N LYS A 179 20.27 -23.49 -7.75
CA LYS A 179 18.98 -23.89 -7.17
C LYS A 179 17.97 -22.74 -7.11
N VAL A 180 18.41 -21.55 -6.66
CA VAL A 180 17.53 -20.39 -6.52
C VAL A 180 17.11 -19.86 -7.89
N VAL A 181 18.02 -19.82 -8.86
CA VAL A 181 17.72 -19.42 -10.25
C VAL A 181 16.68 -20.35 -10.87
N ASP A 182 16.83 -21.67 -10.71
CA ASP A 182 15.86 -22.66 -11.21
C ASP A 182 14.48 -22.45 -10.55
N MET A 183 14.44 -22.29 -9.22
CA MET A 183 13.20 -22.05 -8.48
C MET A 183 12.51 -20.75 -8.90
N ILE A 184 13.26 -19.67 -9.11
CA ILE A 184 12.72 -18.40 -9.61
C ILE A 184 12.21 -18.57 -11.03
N ASP A 185 12.91 -19.31 -11.88
CA ASP A 185 12.51 -19.53 -13.29
C ASP A 185 11.17 -20.29 -13.43
N GLU A 186 10.86 -21.17 -12.47
CA GLU A 186 9.58 -21.87 -12.42
C GLU A 186 8.39 -20.98 -11.98
N ILE A 187 8.64 -19.78 -11.45
CA ILE A 187 7.57 -18.87 -11.05
C ILE A 187 6.98 -18.23 -12.31
N PRO A 188 5.65 -18.28 -12.53
CA PRO A 188 5.03 -17.61 -13.67
C PRO A 188 5.08 -16.09 -13.51
N MET A 189 6.01 -15.43 -14.22
CA MET A 189 6.22 -13.97 -14.18
C MET A 189 5.55 -13.23 -15.37
N ALA A 190 4.73 -13.93 -16.16
CA ALA A 190 4.13 -13.35 -17.36
C ALA A 190 3.06 -12.28 -17.01
N ASP A 191 2.43 -12.41 -15.86
CA ASP A 191 1.42 -11.48 -15.38
C ASP A 191 2.00 -10.53 -14.32
N ARG A 192 1.75 -9.23 -14.52
CA ARG A 192 2.22 -8.16 -13.62
C ARG A 192 1.62 -8.30 -12.22
N ASP A 193 0.34 -8.64 -12.15
CA ASP A 193 -0.37 -8.74 -10.88
C ASP A 193 0.22 -9.90 -10.04
N THR A 194 0.53 -11.02 -10.68
CA THR A 194 1.22 -12.15 -10.03
C THR A 194 2.60 -11.76 -9.51
N ASN A 195 3.36 -10.94 -10.24
CA ASN A 195 4.69 -10.47 -9.80
C ASN A 195 4.58 -9.58 -8.56
N GLY A 196 3.62 -8.67 -8.56
CA GLY A 196 3.33 -7.81 -7.43
C GLY A 196 2.94 -8.60 -6.18
N ASP A 197 1.97 -9.50 -6.31
CA ASP A 197 1.48 -10.33 -5.20
C ASP A 197 2.57 -11.24 -4.63
N LEU A 198 3.41 -11.81 -5.49
CA LEU A 198 4.58 -12.60 -5.08
C LEU A 198 5.54 -11.77 -4.22
N TYR A 199 5.87 -10.59 -4.70
CA TYR A 199 6.81 -9.71 -4.00
C TYR A 199 6.23 -9.23 -2.66
N GLU A 200 4.95 -8.88 -2.64
CA GLU A 200 4.22 -8.52 -1.42
C GLU A 200 4.19 -9.67 -0.40
N TYR A 201 3.98 -10.91 -0.88
CA TYR A 201 4.06 -12.07 0.00
C TYR A 201 5.47 -12.28 0.58
N MET A 202 6.52 -12.13 -0.22
CA MET A 202 7.89 -12.20 0.29
C MET A 202 8.19 -11.10 1.31
N LEU A 203 7.74 -9.88 1.05
CA LEU A 203 7.86 -8.79 2.01
C LEU A 203 7.13 -9.07 3.32
N SER A 204 6.01 -9.82 3.29
CA SER A 204 5.31 -10.24 4.50
C SER A 204 6.14 -11.18 5.40
N LYS A 205 7.11 -11.89 4.83
CA LYS A 205 8.04 -12.75 5.60
C LYS A 205 9.00 -11.95 6.48
N ILE A 206 9.34 -10.70 6.12
CA ILE A 206 10.11 -9.82 7.02
C ILE A 206 9.34 -9.61 8.32
N ALA A 207 8.02 -9.45 8.20
CA ALA A 207 7.13 -9.22 9.31
C ALA A 207 7.18 -10.34 10.37
N THR A 208 7.21 -11.58 9.88
CA THR A 208 7.18 -12.77 10.75
C THR A 208 8.55 -13.12 11.33
N ALA A 209 9.64 -12.63 10.74
CA ALA A 209 11.00 -12.91 11.20
C ALA A 209 11.45 -12.10 12.44
N GLY A 210 10.64 -11.18 12.93
CA GLY A 210 10.64 -10.69 14.34
C GLY A 210 11.81 -9.87 14.86
N THR A 211 12.86 -9.57 14.09
CA THR A 211 14.11 -9.09 14.70
C THR A 211 14.56 -7.67 14.34
N ASN A 212 13.99 -6.96 13.39
CA ASN A 212 14.59 -5.69 12.92
C ASN A 212 13.68 -4.47 12.92
N GLY A 213 12.59 -4.43 13.70
CA GLY A 213 11.85 -3.16 13.95
C GLY A 213 11.23 -2.48 12.73
N GLN A 214 11.18 -3.14 11.60
CA GLN A 214 10.64 -2.60 10.35
C GLN A 214 9.12 -2.76 10.34
N PHE A 215 8.43 -1.68 10.66
CA PHE A 215 6.98 -1.63 10.64
C PHE A 215 6.46 -1.65 9.20
N ARG A 216 5.59 -2.62 8.90
CA ARG A 216 4.88 -2.65 7.63
C ARG A 216 3.39 -2.46 7.87
N THR A 217 2.80 -1.53 7.12
CA THR A 217 1.34 -1.34 7.13
C THR A 217 0.66 -2.54 6.46
N PRO A 218 -0.33 -3.16 7.09
CA PRO A 218 -1.10 -4.23 6.47
C PRO A 218 -1.75 -3.78 5.16
N ARG A 219 -1.72 -4.63 4.13
CA ARG A 219 -2.18 -4.28 2.77
C ARG A 219 -3.63 -3.81 2.74
N HIS A 220 -4.53 -4.49 3.45
CA HIS A 220 -5.95 -4.12 3.52
C HIS A 220 -6.19 -2.73 4.14
N ILE A 221 -5.33 -2.28 5.06
CA ILE A 221 -5.37 -0.91 5.61
C ILE A 221 -4.84 0.10 4.57
N ILE A 222 -3.77 -0.24 3.85
CA ILE A 222 -3.28 0.58 2.72
C ILE A 222 -4.38 0.75 1.67
N GLU A 223 -5.03 -0.34 1.27
CA GLU A 223 -6.11 -0.36 0.29
C GLU A 223 -7.31 0.48 0.74
N LEU A 224 -7.70 0.40 2.03
CA LEU A 224 -8.72 1.27 2.61
C LEU A 224 -8.36 2.75 2.44
N MET A 225 -7.15 3.14 2.85
CA MET A 225 -6.69 4.53 2.79
C MET A 225 -6.62 5.05 1.35
N VAL A 226 -6.16 4.22 0.42
CA VAL A 226 -6.13 4.55 -1.01
C VAL A 226 -7.53 4.69 -1.58
N ALA A 227 -8.45 3.76 -1.29
CA ALA A 227 -9.85 3.83 -1.75
C ALA A 227 -10.56 5.09 -1.24
N MET A 228 -10.37 5.44 0.04
CA MET A 228 -10.98 6.63 0.63
C MET A 228 -10.40 7.94 0.09
N THR A 229 -9.12 7.98 -0.25
CA THR A 229 -8.48 9.18 -0.83
C THR A 229 -8.71 9.31 -2.33
N ALA A 230 -9.07 8.22 -3.00
CA ALA A 230 -9.37 8.16 -4.43
C ALA A 230 -8.33 8.92 -5.29
N PRO A 231 -7.11 8.39 -5.47
CA PRO A 231 -6.07 9.02 -6.27
C PRO A 231 -6.54 9.32 -7.70
N LYS A 232 -6.12 10.47 -8.25
CA LYS A 232 -6.49 10.95 -9.57
C LYS A 232 -5.28 10.94 -10.52
N PRO A 233 -5.50 10.90 -11.85
CA PRO A 233 -4.42 10.84 -12.84
C PRO A 233 -3.47 12.06 -12.85
N ASP A 234 -3.90 13.19 -12.31
CA ASP A 234 -3.12 14.43 -12.18
C ASP A 234 -2.47 14.64 -10.81
N ASP A 235 -2.68 13.71 -9.88
CA ASP A 235 -2.08 13.78 -8.55
C ASP A 235 -0.55 13.69 -8.61
N VAL A 236 0.07 14.32 -7.62
CA VAL A 236 1.47 14.12 -7.23
C VAL A 236 1.46 13.55 -5.83
N ILE A 237 1.80 12.28 -5.71
CA ILE A 237 1.60 11.45 -4.52
C ILE A 237 2.92 11.31 -3.76
N CYS A 238 2.90 11.51 -2.44
CA CYS A 238 4.08 11.36 -1.61
C CYS A 238 3.81 10.47 -0.39
N ASP A 239 4.79 9.61 -0.11
CA ASP A 239 4.94 8.94 1.17
C ASP A 239 6.31 9.33 1.77
N PRO A 240 6.36 10.25 2.75
CA PRO A 240 7.62 10.71 3.32
C PRO A 240 8.21 9.78 4.41
N ALA A 241 7.67 8.57 4.58
CA ALA A 241 8.18 7.48 5.39
C ALA A 241 7.91 6.15 4.67
N CYS A 242 8.36 6.05 3.41
CA CYS A 242 7.79 5.10 2.44
C CYS A 242 8.17 3.63 2.68
N GLY A 243 9.23 3.34 3.43
CA GLY A 243 9.69 1.97 3.65
C GLY A 243 9.78 1.19 2.33
N THR A 244 9.00 0.14 2.21
CA THR A 244 8.91 -0.70 1.01
C THR A 244 8.01 -0.12 -0.11
N ALA A 245 7.60 1.14 -0.02
CA ALA A 245 6.74 1.85 -0.96
C ALA A 245 5.31 1.27 -1.12
N GLY A 246 4.79 0.58 -0.11
CA GLY A 246 3.49 -0.09 -0.19
C GLY A 246 2.31 0.83 -0.53
N PHE A 247 2.26 2.05 0.02
CA PHE A 247 1.22 3.04 -0.32
C PHE A 247 1.31 3.51 -1.78
N LEU A 248 2.53 3.74 -2.27
CA LEU A 248 2.74 4.19 -3.64
C LEU A 248 2.39 3.09 -4.65
N VAL A 249 2.70 1.84 -4.33
CA VAL A 249 2.29 0.67 -5.11
C VAL A 249 0.77 0.57 -5.17
N ALA A 250 0.08 0.58 -4.03
CA ALA A 250 -1.37 0.47 -3.99
C ALA A 250 -2.08 1.64 -4.70
N ALA A 251 -1.55 2.87 -4.58
CA ALA A 251 -2.05 4.01 -5.34
C ALA A 251 -1.88 3.82 -6.85
N SER A 252 -0.77 3.21 -7.30
CA SER A 252 -0.54 2.91 -8.72
C SER A 252 -1.50 1.85 -9.26
N GLU A 253 -1.81 0.83 -8.46
CA GLU A 253 -2.80 -0.21 -8.79
C GLU A 253 -4.21 0.38 -8.86
N TYR A 254 -4.59 1.22 -7.89
CA TYR A 254 -5.86 1.92 -7.91
C TYR A 254 -6.05 2.73 -9.19
N LEU A 255 -5.05 3.55 -9.56
CA LEU A 255 -5.11 4.38 -10.77
C LEU A 255 -5.23 3.56 -12.05
N ARG A 256 -4.57 2.41 -12.13
CA ARG A 256 -4.71 1.51 -13.29
C ARG A 256 -6.10 0.90 -13.40
N ASN A 257 -6.70 0.56 -12.27
CA ASN A 257 -7.99 -0.09 -12.23
C ASN A 257 -9.14 0.90 -12.45
N GLU A 258 -9.09 2.06 -11.80
CA GLU A 258 -10.17 3.05 -11.86
C GLU A 258 -10.02 4.06 -13.02
N HIS A 259 -8.79 4.31 -13.47
CA HIS A 259 -8.46 5.27 -14.51
C HIS A 259 -7.65 4.70 -15.67
N PRO A 260 -8.02 3.53 -16.26
CA PRO A 260 -7.21 2.89 -17.30
C PRO A 260 -7.03 3.76 -18.54
N SER A 261 -8.02 4.61 -18.87
CA SER A 261 -7.96 5.55 -19.99
C SER A 261 -6.84 6.60 -19.85
N ALA A 262 -6.48 6.98 -18.63
CA ALA A 262 -5.40 7.93 -18.37
C ALA A 262 -4.04 7.39 -18.84
N LEU A 263 -3.84 6.07 -18.81
CA LEU A 263 -2.58 5.45 -19.24
C LEU A 263 -2.46 5.32 -20.77
N ILE A 264 -3.52 5.59 -21.50
CA ILE A 264 -3.53 5.62 -22.98
C ILE A 264 -2.96 6.95 -23.46
N ASP A 265 -3.28 8.06 -22.77
CA ASP A 265 -2.74 9.39 -23.10
C ASP A 265 -1.22 9.44 -22.82
N PRO A 266 -0.39 9.83 -23.83
CA PRO A 266 1.06 9.82 -23.66
C PRO A 266 1.56 10.74 -22.54
N LYS A 267 0.91 11.89 -22.31
CA LYS A 267 1.31 12.86 -21.28
C LYS A 267 0.99 12.33 -19.87
N GLN A 268 -0.22 11.79 -19.69
CA GLN A 268 -0.63 11.21 -18.42
C GLN A 268 0.18 9.95 -18.11
N ARG A 269 0.46 9.13 -19.11
CA ARG A 269 1.34 7.96 -18.96
C ARG A 269 2.76 8.37 -18.56
N ALA A 270 3.33 9.40 -19.18
CA ALA A 270 4.64 9.91 -18.78
C ALA A 270 4.63 10.47 -17.36
N HIS A 271 3.56 11.18 -16.95
CA HIS A 271 3.37 11.63 -15.58
C HIS A 271 3.31 10.48 -14.60
N PHE A 272 2.49 9.47 -14.88
CA PHE A 272 2.34 8.27 -14.05
C PHE A 272 3.66 7.52 -13.82
N HIS A 273 4.51 7.38 -14.84
CA HIS A 273 5.75 6.61 -14.72
C HIS A 273 6.92 7.40 -14.14
N ARG A 274 6.92 8.75 -14.19
CA ARG A 274 8.13 9.55 -13.92
C ARG A 274 8.00 10.65 -12.88
N SER A 275 6.80 11.17 -12.63
CA SER A 275 6.62 12.37 -11.80
C SER A 275 5.47 12.31 -10.81
N MET A 276 4.72 11.22 -10.79
CA MET A 276 3.57 11.06 -9.89
C MET A 276 3.97 10.56 -8.51
N PHE A 277 4.89 9.58 -8.42
CA PHE A 277 5.17 8.85 -7.18
C PHE A 277 6.48 9.29 -6.56
N HIS A 278 6.41 9.77 -5.32
CA HIS A 278 7.54 10.25 -4.53
C HIS A 278 7.58 9.53 -3.18
N GLY A 279 8.73 9.01 -2.81
CA GLY A 279 8.95 8.37 -1.52
C GLY A 279 10.23 8.87 -0.86
N TYR A 280 10.20 9.01 0.45
CA TYR A 280 11.38 9.33 1.26
C TYR A 280 11.53 8.32 2.38
N ASP A 281 12.76 7.91 2.65
CA ASP A 281 13.12 7.13 3.81
C ASP A 281 14.59 7.42 4.17
N PHE A 282 15.01 7.09 5.39
CA PHE A 282 16.39 7.20 5.84
C PHE A 282 17.14 5.86 5.83
N ASP A 283 16.44 4.73 5.56
CA ASP A 283 17.04 3.41 5.46
C ASP A 283 17.30 3.03 4.00
N ASN A 284 18.57 2.95 3.62
CA ASN A 284 18.99 2.62 2.25
C ASN A 284 18.51 1.23 1.78
N VAL A 285 18.38 0.26 2.69
CA VAL A 285 17.87 -1.08 2.34
C VAL A 285 16.38 -0.97 1.98
N MET A 286 15.60 -0.21 2.77
CA MET A 286 14.19 0.03 2.48
C MET A 286 13.99 0.79 1.17
N LEU A 287 14.79 1.81 0.89
CA LEU A 287 14.73 2.56 -0.36
C LEU A 287 15.01 1.68 -1.57
N ARG A 288 15.97 0.77 -1.44
CA ARG A 288 16.30 -0.21 -2.49
C ARG A 288 15.14 -1.16 -2.74
N ILE A 289 14.63 -1.77 -1.67
CA ILE A 289 13.47 -2.66 -1.73
C ILE A 289 12.25 -1.92 -2.28
N GLY A 290 11.96 -0.70 -1.81
CA GLY A 290 10.85 0.11 -2.26
C GLY A 290 10.95 0.51 -3.74
N SER A 291 12.12 0.91 -4.20
CA SER A 291 12.37 1.21 -5.61
C SER A 291 12.12 0.00 -6.51
N MET A 292 12.61 -1.17 -6.09
CA MET A 292 12.37 -2.43 -6.79
C MET A 292 10.91 -2.84 -6.77
N ASN A 293 10.23 -2.67 -5.63
CA ASN A 293 8.81 -2.93 -5.51
C ASN A 293 8.02 -2.11 -6.54
N MET A 294 8.29 -0.81 -6.64
CA MET A 294 7.66 0.06 -7.63
C MET A 294 7.93 -0.41 -9.07
N LEU A 295 9.16 -0.82 -9.37
CA LEU A 295 9.50 -1.32 -10.71
C LEU A 295 8.78 -2.63 -11.05
N LEU A 296 8.74 -3.59 -10.11
CA LEU A 296 8.05 -4.86 -10.31
C LEU A 296 6.55 -4.65 -10.55
N HIS A 297 5.97 -3.61 -9.94
CA HIS A 297 4.62 -3.15 -10.22
C HIS A 297 4.53 -2.25 -11.48
N GLY A 298 5.61 -2.13 -12.25
CA GLY A 298 5.65 -1.47 -13.56
C GLY A 298 5.66 0.06 -13.52
N ILE A 299 6.20 0.67 -12.47
CA ILE A 299 6.54 2.10 -12.43
C ILE A 299 8.01 2.24 -12.87
N GLU A 300 8.24 2.93 -13.98
CA GLU A 300 9.57 2.93 -14.63
C GLU A 300 10.61 3.79 -13.90
N SER A 301 10.20 4.94 -13.36
CA SER A 301 11.11 5.91 -12.73
C SER A 301 10.45 6.61 -11.54
N PRO A 302 10.13 5.91 -10.44
CA PRO A 302 9.61 6.54 -9.24
C PRO A 302 10.69 7.41 -8.60
N ASP A 303 10.28 8.48 -7.91
CA ASP A 303 11.20 9.37 -7.20
C ASP A 303 11.35 8.91 -5.74
N ILE A 304 12.10 7.84 -5.51
CA ILE A 304 12.37 7.27 -4.18
C ILE A 304 13.76 7.72 -3.73
N ARG A 305 13.85 8.51 -2.65
CA ARG A 305 15.11 9.15 -2.26
C ARG A 305 15.44 8.97 -0.79
N TYR A 306 16.75 8.85 -0.52
CA TYR A 306 17.26 8.99 0.84
C TYR A 306 17.00 10.41 1.35
N ARG A 307 16.22 10.51 2.40
CA ARG A 307 15.95 11.79 3.04
C ARG A 307 15.45 11.56 4.46
N ASP A 308 16.14 12.13 5.45
CA ASP A 308 15.52 12.33 6.74
C ASP A 308 14.55 13.52 6.63
N ALA A 309 13.26 13.19 6.56
CA ALA A 309 12.21 14.15 6.26
C ALA A 309 12.04 15.25 7.34
N LEU A 310 12.53 15.01 8.56
CA LEU A 310 12.36 15.89 9.70
C LEU A 310 13.56 16.83 9.94
N TYR A 311 14.72 16.57 9.30
CA TYR A 311 15.96 17.32 9.51
C TYR A 311 16.01 18.67 8.77
N GLN A 312 16.84 19.59 9.25
CA GLN A 312 16.98 20.98 8.75
C GLN A 312 17.28 21.09 7.26
N HIS A 313 17.99 20.12 6.68
CA HIS A 313 18.37 20.13 5.26
C HIS A 313 17.29 19.61 4.31
N ALA A 314 16.11 19.29 4.82
CA ALA A 314 14.97 18.86 4.02
C ALA A 314 14.29 20.00 3.22
N SER A 315 15.00 21.13 3.00
CA SER A 315 14.52 22.28 2.24
C SER A 315 14.28 21.93 0.77
N GLY A 316 13.17 22.37 0.19
CA GLY A 316 12.88 22.33 -1.25
C GLY A 316 11.62 21.58 -1.70
N ALA A 317 10.90 20.89 -0.80
CA ALA A 317 9.67 20.16 -1.18
C ALA A 317 8.38 20.79 -0.60
N GLN A 318 8.39 22.10 -0.31
CA GLN A 318 7.19 22.77 0.21
C GLN A 318 6.11 22.85 -0.86
N GLN A 319 4.84 22.59 -0.45
CA GLN A 319 3.66 22.76 -1.29
C GLN A 319 3.77 22.09 -2.67
N ARG A 320 4.31 20.86 -2.68
CA ARG A 320 4.56 20.12 -3.93
C ARG A 320 3.50 19.06 -4.23
N TYR A 321 2.95 18.43 -3.18
CA TYR A 321 2.14 17.23 -3.32
C TYR A 321 0.64 17.53 -3.22
N THR A 322 -0.15 16.76 -3.97
CA THR A 322 -1.62 16.84 -3.94
C THR A 322 -2.23 15.74 -3.09
N LEU A 323 -1.47 14.65 -2.84
CA LEU A 323 -1.89 13.55 -2.00
C LEU A 323 -0.70 13.05 -1.16
N ILE A 324 -0.93 12.88 0.14
CA ILE A 324 -0.01 12.19 1.05
C ILE A 324 -0.72 10.95 1.61
N LEU A 325 -0.03 9.81 1.52
CA LEU A 325 -0.40 8.54 2.12
C LEU A 325 0.78 8.07 2.97
N ALA A 326 0.62 7.92 4.27
CA ALA A 326 1.75 7.61 5.13
C ALA A 326 1.37 6.85 6.41
N ASN A 327 2.30 6.01 6.84
CA ASN A 327 2.33 5.43 8.18
C ASN A 327 3.68 5.75 8.84
N PRO A 328 3.84 6.97 9.42
CA PRO A 328 5.08 7.37 10.03
C PRO A 328 5.38 6.59 11.32
N PRO A 329 6.62 6.60 11.83
CA PRO A 329 6.97 5.99 13.11
C PRO A 329 6.05 6.49 14.25
N PHE A 330 5.50 5.54 15.05
CA PHE A 330 4.52 5.84 16.11
C PHE A 330 5.14 6.44 17.37
N ALA A 331 6.44 6.26 17.57
CA ALA A 331 7.15 6.78 18.72
C ALA A 331 8.59 7.12 18.32
N GLY A 332 9.09 8.18 18.92
CA GLY A 332 10.46 8.62 18.72
C GLY A 332 10.65 10.04 19.27
N SER A 333 11.90 10.38 19.46
CA SER A 333 12.28 11.74 19.85
C SER A 333 13.51 12.13 19.08
N ILE A 334 13.45 13.29 18.46
CA ILE A 334 14.58 13.88 17.74
C ILE A 334 15.14 15.03 18.57
N ASP A 335 16.44 15.29 18.44
CA ASP A 335 17.00 16.49 19.04
C ASP A 335 16.38 17.73 18.41
N TYR A 336 15.85 18.61 19.26
CA TYR A 336 15.11 19.78 18.81
C TYR A 336 15.93 20.69 17.90
N GLU A 337 17.23 20.79 18.12
CA GLU A 337 18.14 21.61 17.30
C GLU A 337 18.33 21.04 15.89
N ALA A 338 18.15 19.73 15.72
CA ALA A 338 18.25 19.05 14.44
C ALA A 338 16.97 19.15 13.60
N VAL A 339 15.82 19.47 14.22
CA VAL A 339 14.53 19.59 13.53
C VAL A 339 14.53 20.80 12.59
N ALA A 340 13.95 20.62 11.42
CA ALA A 340 13.76 21.73 10.46
C ALA A 340 13.02 22.91 11.10
N LYS A 341 13.59 24.12 10.97
CA LYS A 341 13.04 25.35 11.60
C LYS A 341 11.59 25.59 11.20
N GLU A 342 11.24 25.26 10.00
CA GLU A 342 9.89 25.44 9.47
C GLU A 342 8.87 24.50 10.12
N LEU A 343 9.27 23.31 10.55
CA LEU A 343 8.41 22.41 11.34
C LEU A 343 8.24 22.93 12.76
N GLN A 344 9.30 23.53 13.34
CA GLN A 344 9.25 24.15 14.65
C GLN A 344 8.32 25.38 14.70
N GLN A 345 8.06 26.03 13.55
CA GLN A 345 7.07 27.10 13.43
C GLN A 345 5.63 26.58 13.52
N VAL A 346 5.37 25.36 13.02
CA VAL A 346 4.05 24.72 13.09
C VAL A 346 3.82 24.13 14.48
N VAL A 347 4.82 23.39 15.01
CA VAL A 347 4.71 22.73 16.31
C VAL A 347 6.05 22.68 17.03
N LYS A 348 6.05 23.08 18.30
CA LYS A 348 7.24 23.03 19.15
C LYS A 348 7.28 21.71 19.94
N THR A 349 7.93 20.70 19.39
CA THR A 349 8.01 19.37 19.99
C THR A 349 9.27 18.62 19.56
N LYS A 350 9.62 17.58 20.32
CA LYS A 350 10.64 16.58 19.96
C LYS A 350 10.01 15.28 19.46
N LYS A 351 8.69 15.14 19.61
CA LYS A 351 7.96 13.90 19.28
C LYS A 351 7.81 13.74 17.78
N THR A 352 8.31 12.63 17.25
CA THR A 352 8.34 12.36 15.82
C THR A 352 6.95 12.30 15.19
N GLU A 353 5.97 11.70 15.87
CA GLU A 353 4.60 11.56 15.39
C GLU A 353 3.91 12.93 15.16
N LEU A 354 4.20 13.93 16.00
CA LEU A 354 3.67 15.29 15.83
C LEU A 354 4.43 16.08 14.75
N LEU A 355 5.75 15.86 14.65
CA LEU A 355 6.57 16.49 13.62
C LEU A 355 6.19 15.99 12.21
N PHE A 356 5.84 14.71 12.06
CA PHE A 356 5.34 14.20 10.80
C PHE A 356 4.02 14.84 10.37
N LEU A 357 3.08 15.06 11.29
CA LEU A 357 1.83 15.78 10.96
C LEU A 357 2.11 17.22 10.50
N ALA A 358 3.04 17.93 11.17
CA ALA A 358 3.48 19.25 10.72
C ALA A 358 4.15 19.20 9.34
N LEU A 359 4.95 18.16 9.08
CA LEU A 359 5.57 17.92 7.78
C LEU A 359 4.53 17.70 6.67
N PHE A 360 3.49 16.92 6.91
CA PHE A 360 2.45 16.67 5.91
C PHE A 360 1.74 17.98 5.51
N LEU A 361 1.38 18.80 6.48
CA LEU A 361 0.80 20.12 6.21
C LEU A 361 1.72 21.02 5.37
N ARG A 362 3.03 20.92 5.59
CA ARG A 362 4.01 21.68 4.83
C ARG A 362 4.20 21.17 3.41
N LEU A 363 4.18 19.86 3.22
CA LEU A 363 4.40 19.20 1.93
C LEU A 363 3.21 19.33 0.98
N LEU A 364 1.99 19.34 1.51
CA LEU A 364 0.78 19.47 0.72
C LEU A 364 0.66 20.86 0.07
N LYS A 365 0.13 20.89 -1.16
CA LYS A 365 -0.40 22.12 -1.76
C LYS A 365 -1.71 22.51 -1.09
N PRO A 366 -2.13 23.79 -1.12
CA PRO A 366 -3.52 24.13 -0.84
C PRO A 366 -4.47 23.32 -1.72
N GLY A 367 -5.51 22.74 -1.11
CA GLY A 367 -6.42 21.76 -1.77
C GLY A 367 -5.87 20.33 -1.81
N GLY A 368 -4.62 20.10 -1.42
CA GLY A 368 -4.06 18.75 -1.29
C GLY A 368 -4.59 18.04 -0.05
N ARG A 369 -4.72 16.71 -0.15
CA ARG A 369 -5.30 15.85 0.89
C ARG A 369 -4.32 14.82 1.42
N ALA A 370 -4.57 14.36 2.64
CA ALA A 370 -3.77 13.31 3.27
C ALA A 370 -4.64 12.28 3.96
N ALA A 371 -4.17 11.02 3.95
CA ALA A 371 -4.58 9.97 4.85
C ALA A 371 -3.35 9.44 5.56
N VAL A 372 -3.33 9.55 6.89
CA VAL A 372 -2.15 9.22 7.68
C VAL A 372 -2.51 8.43 8.93
N ILE A 373 -1.70 7.43 9.25
CA ILE A 373 -1.87 6.63 10.46
C ILE A 373 -1.17 7.34 11.61
N VAL A 374 -1.85 7.44 12.74
CA VAL A 374 -1.32 8.05 13.96
C VAL A 374 -1.61 7.15 15.17
N PRO A 375 -0.74 7.11 16.18
CA PRO A 375 -1.09 6.50 17.46
C PRO A 375 -2.18 7.30 18.18
N ASP A 376 -3.05 6.64 18.93
CA ASP A 376 -4.17 7.27 19.66
C ASP A 376 -3.72 8.46 20.53
N GLY A 377 -2.50 8.42 21.05
CA GLY A 377 -1.92 9.52 21.82
C GLY A 377 -1.93 10.88 21.11
N VAL A 378 -1.95 10.90 19.78
CA VAL A 378 -2.09 12.13 18.99
C VAL A 378 -3.49 12.72 19.15
N LEU A 379 -4.52 11.87 19.26
CA LEU A 379 -5.93 12.29 19.31
C LEU A 379 -6.30 13.00 20.63
N PHE A 380 -5.76 12.52 21.76
CA PHE A 380 -6.14 13.01 23.10
C PHE A 380 -4.98 13.57 23.92
N GLY A 381 -3.75 13.52 23.43
CA GLY A 381 -2.58 14.01 24.17
C GLY A 381 -2.79 15.41 24.77
N SER A 382 -2.42 15.58 26.04
CA SER A 382 -2.71 16.80 26.82
C SER A 382 -1.67 17.90 26.68
N SER A 383 -0.47 17.61 26.11
CA SER A 383 0.56 18.64 25.95
C SER A 383 0.12 19.74 24.99
N ARG A 384 0.71 20.92 25.16
CA ARG A 384 0.42 22.08 24.31
C ARG A 384 0.63 21.76 22.83
N ALA A 385 1.72 21.06 22.49
CA ALA A 385 2.01 20.67 21.11
C ALA A 385 0.91 19.81 20.48
N HIS A 386 0.34 18.84 21.23
CA HIS A 386 -0.79 18.03 20.75
C HIS A 386 -2.02 18.90 20.50
N LYS A 387 -2.37 19.77 21.46
CA LYS A 387 -3.56 20.64 21.34
C LYS A 387 -3.43 21.65 20.21
N ASP A 388 -2.26 22.30 20.09
CA ASP A 388 -2.00 23.28 19.04
C ASP A 388 -2.11 22.64 17.65
N LEU A 389 -1.55 21.42 17.46
CA LEU A 389 -1.59 20.74 16.19
C LEU A 389 -3.01 20.27 15.81
N ARG A 390 -3.77 19.71 16.77
CA ARG A 390 -5.19 19.37 16.54
C ARG A 390 -6.03 20.61 16.23
N ARG A 391 -5.78 21.71 16.93
CA ARG A 391 -6.43 22.99 16.63
C ARG A 391 -6.12 23.43 15.20
N THR A 392 -4.86 23.38 14.78
CA THR A 392 -4.46 23.74 13.40
C THR A 392 -5.17 22.87 12.38
N LEU A 393 -5.29 21.55 12.59
CA LEU A 393 -6.01 20.66 11.67
C LEU A 393 -7.50 21.01 11.56
N VAL A 394 -8.14 21.42 12.66
CA VAL A 394 -9.59 21.70 12.74
C VAL A 394 -9.92 23.13 12.34
N GLU A 395 -9.10 24.13 12.73
CA GLU A 395 -9.40 25.56 12.53
C GLU A 395 -8.81 26.10 11.23
N ASP A 396 -7.55 25.80 10.95
CA ASP A 396 -6.80 26.40 9.85
C ASP A 396 -6.93 25.57 8.56
N HIS A 397 -7.31 24.28 8.70
CA HIS A 397 -7.48 23.31 7.60
C HIS A 397 -8.85 22.63 7.67
N GLN A 398 -9.03 21.57 6.89
CA GLN A 398 -10.24 20.77 6.92
C GLN A 398 -9.90 19.37 7.41
N LEU A 399 -10.26 19.03 8.64
CA LEU A 399 -10.25 17.68 9.15
C LEU A 399 -11.53 16.96 8.66
N ASN A 400 -11.37 15.98 7.80
CA ASN A 400 -12.48 15.30 7.16
C ASN A 400 -12.98 14.10 7.98
N ALA A 401 -12.04 13.25 8.47
CA ALA A 401 -12.41 12.04 9.20
C ALA A 401 -11.34 11.58 10.20
N VAL A 402 -11.81 10.83 11.18
CA VAL A 402 -11.01 10.05 12.15
C VAL A 402 -11.54 8.62 12.15
N ILE A 403 -10.75 7.68 11.62
CA ILE A 403 -11.08 6.25 11.60
C ILE A 403 -10.28 5.57 12.70
N LYS A 404 -10.93 5.14 13.76
CA LYS A 404 -10.29 4.40 14.84
C LYS A 404 -10.07 2.95 14.41
N LEU A 405 -8.85 2.46 14.57
CA LEU A 405 -8.49 1.07 14.32
C LEU A 405 -8.40 0.30 15.65
N PRO A 406 -8.79 -0.98 15.69
CA PRO A 406 -8.68 -1.77 16.89
C PRO A 406 -7.21 -2.03 17.26
N SER A 407 -6.95 -2.16 18.55
CA SER A 407 -5.64 -2.58 19.05
C SER A 407 -5.28 -3.95 18.48
N GLY A 408 -4.06 -4.09 17.95
CA GLY A 408 -3.59 -5.34 17.36
C GLY A 408 -3.59 -5.39 15.83
N VAL A 409 -4.14 -4.39 15.12
CA VAL A 409 -4.07 -4.32 13.64
C VAL A 409 -2.61 -4.39 13.15
N PHE A 410 -1.69 -3.79 13.89
CA PHE A 410 -0.26 -3.74 13.54
C PHE A 410 0.59 -4.82 14.22
N ARG A 411 -0.01 -5.85 14.79
CA ARG A 411 0.75 -6.98 15.34
C ARG A 411 1.43 -7.77 14.22
N PRO A 412 2.59 -8.37 14.49
CA PRO A 412 3.31 -8.42 15.79
C PRO A 412 4.15 -7.18 16.12
N TYR A 413 4.16 -6.14 15.30
CA TYR A 413 5.04 -4.98 15.47
C TYR A 413 4.63 -4.04 16.60
N ALA A 414 3.34 -3.73 16.70
CA ALA A 414 2.80 -2.82 17.69
C ALA A 414 1.42 -3.28 18.16
N GLY A 415 1.27 -3.36 19.49
CA GLY A 415 -0.04 -3.59 20.13
C GLY A 415 -0.78 -2.29 20.46
N VAL A 416 -0.28 -1.14 19.99
CA VAL A 416 -0.89 0.16 20.28
C VAL A 416 -2.15 0.38 19.44
N SER A 417 -3.14 1.03 20.03
CA SER A 417 -4.30 1.53 19.33
C SER A 417 -3.92 2.72 18.45
N THR A 418 -4.47 2.75 17.24
CA THR A 418 -4.15 3.75 16.23
C THR A 418 -5.41 4.28 15.58
N ALA A 419 -5.27 5.39 14.86
CA ALA A 419 -6.32 5.92 14.02
C ALA A 419 -5.75 6.39 12.67
N ILE A 420 -6.63 6.49 11.67
CA ILE A 420 -6.32 7.14 10.40
C ILE A 420 -6.96 8.53 10.43
N LEU A 421 -6.16 9.57 10.21
CA LEU A 421 -6.62 10.92 10.01
C LEU A 421 -6.71 11.24 8.52
N PHE A 422 -7.89 11.73 8.10
CA PHE A 422 -8.10 12.28 6.76
C PHE A 422 -8.28 13.78 6.87
N PHE A 423 -7.44 14.54 6.17
CA PHE A 423 -7.52 16.00 6.17
C PHE A 423 -7.12 16.58 4.83
N THR A 424 -7.62 17.79 4.56
CA THR A 424 -7.29 18.60 3.39
C THR A 424 -6.62 19.87 3.85
N ARG A 425 -5.48 20.20 3.27
CA ARG A 425 -4.83 21.50 3.52
C ARG A 425 -5.59 22.59 2.78
N THR A 426 -6.16 23.54 3.48
CA THR A 426 -6.93 24.66 2.91
C THR A 426 -6.29 26.00 3.16
N ASP A 427 -5.53 26.17 4.26
CA ASP A 427 -4.98 27.43 4.77
C ASP A 427 -6.07 28.50 5.07
N SER A 428 -7.35 28.11 5.06
CA SER A 428 -8.52 28.99 5.27
C SER A 428 -9.61 28.37 6.12
N GLY A 429 -9.31 27.25 6.82
CA GLY A 429 -10.31 26.46 7.54
C GLY A 429 -11.14 25.60 6.59
N GLY A 430 -12.35 25.22 7.03
CA GLY A 430 -13.28 24.42 6.22
C GLY A 430 -13.79 23.16 6.92
N THR A 431 -13.43 22.94 8.17
CA THR A 431 -14.03 21.89 8.99
C THR A 431 -15.38 22.37 9.51
N ASP A 432 -16.47 21.79 9.01
CA ASP A 432 -17.82 21.96 9.57
C ASP A 432 -18.17 20.80 10.49
N ASN A 433 -17.97 19.58 10.02
CA ASN A 433 -18.14 18.34 10.75
C ASN A 433 -16.94 17.43 10.50
N VAL A 434 -16.62 16.58 11.48
CA VAL A 434 -15.63 15.51 11.35
C VAL A 434 -16.38 14.17 11.42
N TRP A 435 -16.12 13.30 10.45
CA TRP A 435 -16.68 11.97 10.45
C TRP A 435 -15.82 11.02 11.29
N PHE A 436 -16.46 10.32 12.24
CA PHE A 436 -15.85 9.31 13.07
C PHE A 436 -16.33 7.93 12.68
N TYR A 437 -15.43 6.95 12.66
CA TYR A 437 -15.75 5.54 12.47
C TYR A 437 -14.96 4.67 13.45
N ASP A 438 -15.64 3.73 14.11
CA ASP A 438 -15.08 2.79 15.08
C ASP A 438 -14.91 1.41 14.42
N VAL A 439 -13.77 1.14 13.80
CA VAL A 439 -13.44 -0.18 13.24
C VAL A 439 -13.24 -1.16 14.38
N ARG A 440 -14.04 -2.22 14.42
CA ARG A 440 -13.99 -3.28 15.43
C ARG A 440 -13.25 -4.51 14.92
N ALA A 441 -13.36 -4.77 13.61
CA ALA A 441 -12.72 -5.89 12.95
C ALA A 441 -12.20 -5.47 11.56
N ASP A 442 -11.01 -5.91 11.21
CA ASP A 442 -10.33 -5.60 9.96
C ASP A 442 -10.16 -6.82 9.03
N GLY A 443 -10.92 -7.90 9.28
CA GLY A 443 -10.85 -9.16 8.54
C GLY A 443 -9.78 -10.13 9.05
N PHE A 444 -9.07 -9.78 10.14
CA PHE A 444 -8.03 -10.60 10.73
C PHE A 444 -8.14 -10.67 12.25
N SER A 445 -7.67 -11.78 12.84
CA SER A 445 -7.57 -11.89 14.29
C SER A 445 -6.61 -10.83 14.85
N LEU A 446 -6.92 -10.30 16.05
CA LEU A 446 -6.13 -9.23 16.69
C LEU A 446 -4.97 -9.75 17.55
N ASP A 447 -4.61 -11.03 17.38
CA ASP A 447 -3.42 -11.66 17.98
C ASP A 447 -2.20 -11.58 17.06
N ASP A 448 -1.06 -12.11 17.52
CA ASP A 448 0.22 -12.03 16.77
C ASP A 448 0.19 -12.85 15.46
N LYS A 449 -0.76 -13.79 15.31
CA LYS A 449 -0.85 -14.65 14.13
C LYS A 449 -1.60 -13.99 12.98
N ARG A 450 -2.48 -13.02 13.27
CA ARG A 450 -3.26 -12.29 12.26
C ARG A 450 -3.94 -13.22 11.26
N ASN A 451 -4.63 -14.26 11.75
CA ASN A 451 -5.36 -15.18 10.89
C ASN A 451 -6.60 -14.51 10.29
N PRO A 452 -6.95 -14.79 9.02
CA PRO A 452 -8.18 -14.29 8.42
C PRO A 452 -9.43 -14.71 9.22
N ILE A 453 -10.38 -13.78 9.40
CA ILE A 453 -11.69 -13.99 10.02
C ILE A 453 -12.78 -13.34 9.17
N GLU A 454 -14.04 -13.78 9.36
CA GLU A 454 -15.18 -13.23 8.59
C GLU A 454 -15.53 -11.79 8.97
N ALA A 455 -15.36 -11.45 10.26
CA ALA A 455 -15.67 -10.10 10.73
C ALA A 455 -14.72 -9.07 10.10
N ASN A 456 -15.30 -8.15 9.31
CA ASN A 456 -14.54 -7.14 8.56
C ASN A 456 -15.40 -5.90 8.31
N ASP A 457 -15.06 -4.80 8.96
CA ASP A 457 -15.77 -3.52 8.83
C ASP A 457 -15.27 -2.66 7.66
N LEU A 458 -14.11 -2.97 7.07
CA LEU A 458 -13.47 -2.09 6.07
C LEU A 458 -14.31 -1.84 4.82
N PRO A 459 -15.09 -2.81 4.29
CA PRO A 459 -16.03 -2.55 3.20
C PRO A 459 -17.13 -1.56 3.59
N ASP A 460 -17.63 -1.64 4.83
CA ASP A 460 -18.64 -0.71 5.35
C ASP A 460 -18.07 0.70 5.51
N VAL A 461 -16.83 0.83 6.05
CA VAL A 461 -16.12 2.13 6.12
C VAL A 461 -16.10 2.80 4.74
N THR A 462 -15.66 2.08 3.70
CA THR A 462 -15.56 2.62 2.34
C THR A 462 -16.93 3.02 1.78
N SER A 463 -17.94 2.18 1.95
CA SER A 463 -19.31 2.44 1.48
C SER A 463 -19.90 3.68 2.12
N ARG A 464 -19.75 3.83 3.45
CA ARG A 464 -20.25 4.99 4.19
C ARG A 464 -19.49 6.26 3.85
N TRP A 465 -18.17 6.18 3.74
CA TRP A 465 -17.36 7.31 3.30
C TRP A 465 -17.83 7.89 1.96
N LEU A 466 -18.10 7.02 0.99
CA LEU A 466 -18.61 7.44 -0.32
C LEU A 466 -20.01 8.07 -0.20
N SER A 467 -20.86 7.58 0.72
CA SER A 467 -22.22 8.10 0.94
C SER A 467 -22.25 9.51 1.56
N LEU A 468 -21.18 9.95 2.24
CA LEU A 468 -21.05 11.31 2.78
C LEU A 468 -21.08 12.41 1.70
N SER A 469 -20.75 12.08 0.46
CA SER A 469 -20.85 13.00 -0.68
C SER A 469 -22.30 13.33 -1.05
N ASN A 470 -23.27 12.49 -0.63
CA ASN A 470 -24.68 12.76 -0.79
C ASN A 470 -25.19 13.64 0.37
N PRO A 471 -25.67 14.88 0.11
CA PRO A 471 -26.20 15.76 1.15
C PRO A 471 -27.37 15.16 1.93
N ASP A 472 -28.20 14.34 1.26
CA ASP A 472 -29.38 13.68 1.83
C ASP A 472 -29.11 12.21 2.19
N GLY A 473 -27.84 11.83 2.28
CA GLY A 473 -27.43 10.46 2.58
C GLY A 473 -27.66 10.08 4.04
N PRO A 474 -28.02 8.81 4.33
CA PRO A 474 -28.35 8.36 5.68
C PRO A 474 -27.18 8.45 6.67
N GLU A 475 -25.96 8.59 6.18
CA GLU A 475 -24.77 8.71 7.02
C GLU A 475 -24.69 10.04 7.79
N ARG A 476 -25.40 11.08 7.31
CA ARG A 476 -25.36 12.42 7.93
C ARG A 476 -26.17 12.52 9.22
N ASP A 477 -27.20 11.69 9.38
CA ASP A 477 -28.13 11.74 10.50
C ASP A 477 -27.95 10.57 11.48
N ARG A 478 -26.82 9.85 11.37
CA ARG A 478 -26.56 8.72 12.28
C ARG A 478 -26.35 9.19 13.71
N ALA A 479 -26.98 8.47 14.65
CA ALA A 479 -26.80 8.70 16.08
C ALA A 479 -25.36 8.40 16.52
N ARG A 480 -24.94 9.05 17.59
CA ARG A 480 -23.59 8.83 18.17
C ARG A 480 -23.44 7.48 18.90
N THR A 481 -24.53 6.74 19.09
CA THR A 481 -24.52 5.36 19.56
C THR A 481 -24.06 4.37 18.48
N GLU A 482 -24.17 4.77 17.21
CA GLU A 482 -23.81 3.97 16.07
C GLU A 482 -22.29 3.84 15.87
N GLN A 483 -21.88 2.95 14.98
CA GLN A 483 -20.46 2.69 14.69
C GLN A 483 -19.76 3.85 13.95
N SER A 484 -20.53 4.63 13.20
CA SER A 484 -20.06 5.87 12.55
C SER A 484 -21.05 7.00 12.76
N PHE A 485 -20.53 8.22 12.86
CA PHE A 485 -21.32 9.43 13.09
C PHE A 485 -20.52 10.68 12.75
N LEU A 486 -21.23 11.80 12.56
CA LEU A 486 -20.66 13.13 12.37
C LEU A 486 -20.60 13.88 13.71
N VAL A 487 -19.51 14.60 13.93
CA VAL A 487 -19.33 15.50 15.08
C VAL A 487 -19.12 16.93 14.58
N PRO A 488 -20.01 17.86 14.94
CA PRO A 488 -19.83 19.27 14.59
C PRO A 488 -18.54 19.84 15.15
N LYS A 489 -17.91 20.74 14.41
CA LYS A 489 -16.70 21.47 14.84
C LYS A 489 -16.89 22.12 16.21
N ALA A 490 -18.06 22.70 16.47
CA ALA A 490 -18.36 23.35 17.74
C ALA A 490 -18.18 22.43 18.95
N ASP A 491 -18.59 21.16 18.82
CA ASP A 491 -18.43 20.15 19.89
C ASP A 491 -16.94 19.81 20.09
N ILE A 492 -16.15 19.71 19.00
CA ILE A 492 -14.72 19.45 19.06
C ILE A 492 -14.00 20.59 19.76
N VAL A 493 -14.35 21.83 19.45
CA VAL A 493 -13.83 23.04 20.13
C VAL A 493 -14.19 23.04 21.61
N ALA A 494 -15.45 22.74 21.96
CA ALA A 494 -15.92 22.67 23.34
C ALA A 494 -15.18 21.61 24.17
N GLN A 495 -14.70 20.53 23.52
CA GLN A 495 -13.88 19.47 24.14
C GLN A 495 -12.37 19.75 24.04
N GLY A 496 -11.94 20.99 23.76
CA GLY A 496 -10.53 21.40 23.69
C GLY A 496 -9.73 20.68 22.60
N TYR A 497 -10.38 20.44 21.46
CA TYR A 497 -9.84 19.73 20.30
C TYR A 497 -9.43 18.27 20.57
N ASP A 498 -10.08 17.59 21.51
CA ASP A 498 -9.95 16.15 21.69
C ASP A 498 -10.57 15.47 20.47
N LEU A 499 -9.82 14.55 19.82
CA LEU A 499 -10.24 13.82 18.62
C LEU A 499 -10.44 12.33 18.93
N SER A 500 -10.47 11.93 20.21
CA SER A 500 -10.75 10.54 20.56
C SER A 500 -12.24 10.22 20.34
N LEU A 501 -12.50 9.12 19.66
CA LEU A 501 -13.86 8.69 19.33
C LEU A 501 -14.73 8.55 20.58
N ASN A 502 -14.21 7.98 21.67
CA ASN A 502 -14.94 7.74 22.91
C ASN A 502 -15.40 9.03 23.60
N ARG A 503 -14.86 10.19 23.21
CA ARG A 503 -15.29 11.49 23.74
C ARG A 503 -16.68 11.89 23.22
N TYR A 504 -17.05 11.40 22.04
CA TYR A 504 -18.26 11.78 21.31
C TYR A 504 -19.26 10.64 21.18
N LYS A 505 -18.79 9.38 21.30
CA LYS A 505 -19.64 8.20 21.22
C LYS A 505 -20.54 8.12 22.43
N GLU A 506 -21.83 7.96 22.19
CA GLU A 506 -22.83 7.71 23.20
C GLU A 506 -22.99 6.20 23.40
N ILE A 507 -23.26 5.78 24.62
CA ILE A 507 -23.50 4.38 24.98
C ILE A 507 -24.97 4.26 25.33
N GLU A 508 -25.68 3.42 24.60
CA GLU A 508 -26.99 2.98 25.03
C GLU A 508 -26.78 1.99 26.18
N TYR A 509 -27.32 2.33 27.34
CA TYR A 509 -27.40 1.40 28.44
C TYR A 509 -28.74 0.66 28.28
N ASP A 510 -28.70 -0.61 27.90
CA ASP A 510 -29.81 -1.50 28.13
C ASP A 510 -29.99 -1.59 29.65
N GLU A 511 -31.08 -1.06 30.16
CA GLU A 511 -31.44 -1.22 31.55
C GLU A 511 -31.78 -2.71 31.77
N VAL A 512 -30.75 -3.46 32.17
CA VAL A 512 -30.95 -4.87 32.55
C VAL A 512 -31.77 -4.86 33.84
N GLU A 513 -33.06 -5.17 33.74
CA GLU A 513 -33.85 -5.43 34.91
C GLU A 513 -33.21 -6.59 35.69
N HIS A 514 -32.47 -6.25 36.71
CA HIS A 514 -31.90 -7.23 37.60
C HIS A 514 -33.02 -7.78 38.47
N ARG A 515 -33.19 -9.09 38.49
CA ARG A 515 -34.09 -9.77 39.44
C ARG A 515 -33.73 -9.32 40.86
N PRO A 516 -34.74 -8.99 41.70
CA PRO A 516 -34.45 -8.58 43.05
C PRO A 516 -33.56 -9.60 43.78
N PRO A 517 -32.53 -9.18 44.52
CA PRO A 517 -31.64 -10.09 45.23
C PRO A 517 -32.35 -11.11 46.11
N LEU A 518 -33.48 -10.73 46.70
CA LEU A 518 -34.29 -11.62 47.54
C LEU A 518 -34.95 -12.78 46.76
N GLU A 519 -35.30 -12.58 45.48
CA GLU A 519 -35.82 -13.66 44.63
C GLU A 519 -34.71 -14.66 44.27
N ILE A 520 -33.50 -14.16 44.00
CA ILE A 520 -32.33 -15.01 43.70
C ILE A 520 -31.94 -15.82 44.93
N ILE A 521 -31.98 -15.22 46.14
CA ILE A 521 -31.69 -15.90 47.40
C ILE A 521 -32.73 -16.97 47.67
N ALA A 522 -34.02 -16.68 47.50
CA ALA A 522 -35.09 -17.65 47.70
C ALA A 522 -35.00 -18.85 46.74
N GLU A 523 -34.54 -18.64 45.52
CA GLU A 523 -34.33 -19.70 44.55
C GLU A 523 -33.10 -20.58 44.92
N ILE A 524 -32.05 -19.97 45.44
CA ILE A 524 -30.87 -20.68 45.95
C ILE A 524 -31.26 -21.53 47.16
N GLU A 525 -32.02 -20.98 48.13
CA GLU A 525 -32.50 -21.70 49.31
C GLU A 525 -33.43 -22.86 48.91
N ALA A 526 -34.28 -22.70 47.90
CA ALA A 526 -35.12 -23.77 47.38
C ALA A 526 -34.31 -24.91 46.75
N LEU A 527 -33.27 -24.57 45.96
CA LEU A 527 -32.37 -25.54 45.34
C LEU A 527 -31.48 -26.27 46.37
N GLU A 528 -31.04 -25.60 47.43
CA GLU A 528 -30.31 -26.26 48.53
C GLU A 528 -31.22 -27.22 49.34
N GLY A 529 -32.54 -26.97 49.37
CA GLY A 529 -33.49 -27.86 50.02
C GLY A 529 -33.86 -29.12 49.22
N GLU A 530 -33.55 -29.16 47.93
CA GLU A 530 -33.74 -30.32 47.03
C GLU A 530 -32.50 -31.24 46.97
N ILE A 531 -31.37 -30.82 47.49
CA ILE A 531 -30.15 -31.63 47.62
C ILE A 531 -30.09 -32.28 49.00
#